data_6b3adc5161f61a1a1d7a232033ffd721
#
_entry.id   6b3adc5161f61a1a1d7a232033ffd721
#
_cell.length_a   1.000
_cell.length_b   1.000
_cell.length_c   1.000
_cell.angle_alpha   90.00
_cell.angle_beta   90.00
_cell.angle_gamma   90.00
#
_symmetry.space_group_name_H-M   'P 1'
#
loop_
_entity.id
_entity.type
_entity.pdbx_description
1 polymer ?
#
loop_
_entity_poly.entity_id
_entity_poly.type
_entity_poly.pdbx_seq_one_letter_code
_entity_poly.pdbx_strand_id
1 'polypeptide(L)'
;MATGGGTPPEPLEPPSPLAARQSRWIGQQYADITKLREIGAKHDRAGARAQQRASRLNTKIEKLRHQATVLREKGQKVLGEIPDIEQQMRQHERDIEGATSRRGGAPIGSDVTNLHYRVRKLQQKIVDRQQKARAYELRAATKTQKTAELKVKVGRYVETARLEEQEAASYRQRADRLQMVTEQDVSAHLETTAPSAKSAEPDEPPRTL
;
A
#
# COMPACT_ATOMS: atom_id res chain seq x y z
N MET A 1 14.57 -8.84 80.01
CA MET A 1 14.25 -9.51 78.74
C MET A 1 12.74 -9.55 78.59
N ALA A 2 12.18 -8.63 77.84
CA ALA A 2 10.74 -8.58 77.57
C ALA A 2 10.47 -9.24 76.25
N THR A 3 9.78 -10.38 76.27
CA THR A 3 9.30 -11.10 75.11
C THR A 3 8.03 -10.45 74.60
N GLY A 4 8.13 -9.66 73.54
CA GLY A 4 6.98 -9.10 72.87
C GLY A 4 6.21 -10.21 72.17
N GLY A 5 5.07 -10.59 72.72
CA GLY A 5 4.09 -11.48 72.11
C GLY A 5 3.37 -10.73 71.01
N GLY A 6 3.84 -10.88 69.70
CA GLY A 6 3.09 -10.45 68.54
C GLY A 6 1.91 -11.39 68.32
N THR A 7 0.69 -10.83 68.42
CA THR A 7 -0.55 -11.54 68.06
C THR A 7 -0.44 -11.96 66.56
N PRO A 8 -0.69 -13.24 66.27
CA PRO A 8 -0.72 -13.66 64.86
C PRO A 8 -1.80 -12.89 64.09
N PRO A 9 -1.59 -12.51 62.85
CA PRO A 9 -2.58 -11.82 62.03
C PRO A 9 -3.85 -12.68 61.92
N GLU A 10 -4.99 -12.08 62.21
CA GLU A 10 -6.31 -12.72 62.11
C GLU A 10 -6.46 -13.27 60.68
N PRO A 11 -6.93 -14.50 60.51
CA PRO A 11 -7.17 -15.05 59.17
C PRO A 11 -8.24 -14.20 58.49
N LEU A 12 -7.90 -13.64 57.33
CA LEU A 12 -8.82 -12.87 56.49
C LEU A 12 -10.06 -13.71 56.20
N GLU A 13 -11.24 -13.22 56.62
CA GLU A 13 -12.51 -13.89 56.36
C GLU A 13 -12.66 -14.14 54.84
N PRO A 14 -13.13 -15.34 54.40
CA PRO A 14 -13.34 -15.64 53.00
C PRO A 14 -14.37 -14.66 52.43
N PRO A 15 -14.14 -14.14 51.18
CA PRO A 15 -15.02 -13.18 50.57
C PRO A 15 -16.44 -13.73 50.47
N SER A 16 -17.44 -12.88 50.69
CA SER A 16 -18.84 -13.29 50.60
C SER A 16 -19.14 -13.90 49.20
N PRO A 17 -20.08 -14.85 49.07
CA PRO A 17 -20.43 -15.46 47.78
C PRO A 17 -20.82 -14.42 46.71
N LEU A 18 -21.38 -13.29 47.10
CA LEU A 18 -21.71 -12.15 46.24
C LEU A 18 -20.45 -11.45 45.74
N ALA A 19 -19.49 -11.14 46.60
CA ALA A 19 -18.23 -10.52 46.23
C ALA A 19 -17.41 -11.42 45.28
N ALA A 20 -17.43 -12.75 45.52
CA ALA A 20 -16.77 -13.71 44.63
C ALA A 20 -17.42 -13.79 43.24
N ARG A 21 -18.73 -13.68 43.11
CA ARG A 21 -19.44 -13.63 41.81
C ARG A 21 -19.13 -12.35 41.06
N GLN A 22 -19.08 -11.23 41.76
CA GLN A 22 -18.81 -9.92 41.20
C GLN A 22 -17.37 -9.78 40.70
N SER A 23 -16.40 -10.28 41.45
CA SER A 23 -15.01 -10.35 41.01
C SER A 23 -14.82 -11.18 39.75
N ARG A 24 -15.55 -12.32 39.66
CA ARG A 24 -15.53 -13.15 38.39
C ARG A 24 -16.14 -12.42 37.23
N TRP A 25 -17.25 -11.70 37.43
CA TRP A 25 -17.87 -10.92 36.35
C TRP A 25 -16.96 -9.80 35.87
N ILE A 26 -16.37 -9.03 36.78
CA ILE A 26 -15.39 -7.99 36.44
C ILE A 26 -14.20 -8.59 35.65
N GLY A 27 -13.66 -9.71 36.14
CA GLY A 27 -12.59 -10.42 35.46
C GLY A 27 -12.98 -10.85 34.02
N GLN A 28 -14.21 -11.31 33.82
CA GLN A 28 -14.73 -11.66 32.50
C GLN A 28 -14.82 -10.42 31.58
N GLN A 29 -15.30 -9.28 32.08
CA GLN A 29 -15.38 -8.04 31.29
C GLN A 29 -13.99 -7.57 30.81
N TYR A 30 -12.99 -7.58 31.70
CA TYR A 30 -11.63 -7.23 31.32
C TYR A 30 -11.01 -8.21 30.29
N ALA A 31 -11.34 -9.50 30.41
CA ALA A 31 -10.93 -10.50 29.44
C ALA A 31 -11.57 -10.23 28.05
N ASP A 32 -12.84 -9.84 28.03
CA ASP A 32 -13.55 -9.50 26.78
C ASP A 32 -13.02 -8.19 26.15
N ILE A 33 -12.72 -7.17 26.97
CA ILE A 33 -12.04 -5.93 26.51
C ILE A 33 -10.69 -6.27 25.87
N THR A 34 -9.89 -7.11 26.52
CA THR A 34 -8.60 -7.54 26.01
C THR A 34 -8.75 -8.24 24.64
N LYS A 35 -9.73 -9.14 24.54
CA LYS A 35 -10.05 -9.86 23.32
C LYS A 35 -10.44 -8.94 22.16
N LEU A 36 -11.30 -7.95 22.42
CA LEU A 36 -11.70 -6.95 21.45
C LEU A 36 -10.51 -6.13 20.95
N ARG A 37 -9.61 -5.72 21.86
CA ARG A 37 -8.37 -5.00 21.49
C ARG A 37 -7.42 -5.86 20.68
N GLU A 38 -7.27 -7.14 20.98
CA GLU A 38 -6.47 -8.08 20.19
C GLU A 38 -7.03 -8.26 18.79
N ILE A 39 -8.36 -8.36 18.63
CA ILE A 39 -9.01 -8.45 17.32
C ILE A 39 -8.76 -7.16 16.54
N GLY A 40 -8.96 -5.99 17.14
CA GLY A 40 -8.65 -4.70 16.51
C GLY A 40 -7.20 -4.63 16.04
N ALA A 41 -6.25 -5.04 16.87
CA ALA A 41 -4.83 -5.09 16.49
C ALA A 41 -4.52 -6.08 15.34
N LYS A 42 -5.29 -7.18 15.20
CA LYS A 42 -5.17 -8.08 14.04
C LYS A 42 -5.61 -7.39 12.75
N HIS A 43 -6.74 -6.67 12.79
CA HIS A 43 -7.22 -5.89 11.64
C HIS A 43 -6.25 -4.76 11.27
N ASP A 44 -5.70 -4.02 12.23
CA ASP A 44 -4.65 -3.01 11.97
C ASP A 44 -3.44 -3.61 11.24
N ARG A 45 -2.97 -4.79 11.67
CA ARG A 45 -1.87 -5.50 11.01
C ARG A 45 -2.24 -5.95 9.59
N ALA A 46 -3.48 -6.36 9.36
CA ALA A 46 -3.97 -6.76 8.04
C ALA A 46 -4.05 -5.55 7.11
N GLY A 47 -4.58 -4.42 7.57
CA GLY A 47 -4.62 -3.15 6.85
C GLY A 47 -3.22 -2.65 6.48
N ALA A 48 -2.29 -2.63 7.42
CA ALA A 48 -0.89 -2.25 7.18
C ALA A 48 -0.21 -3.14 6.13
N ARG A 49 -0.47 -4.46 6.14
CA ARG A 49 0.04 -5.39 5.11
C ARG A 49 -0.55 -5.09 3.73
N ALA A 50 -1.83 -4.75 3.64
CA ALA A 50 -2.48 -4.38 2.40
C ALA A 50 -1.90 -3.07 1.84
N GLN A 51 -1.71 -2.04 2.66
CA GLN A 51 -1.06 -0.78 2.30
C GLN A 51 0.38 -1.01 1.80
N GLN A 52 1.15 -1.85 2.48
CA GLN A 52 2.51 -2.19 2.06
C GLN A 52 2.53 -2.88 0.68
N ARG A 53 1.56 -3.79 0.42
CA ARG A 53 1.42 -4.43 -0.90
C ARG A 53 1.06 -3.40 -1.98
N ALA A 54 0.13 -2.48 -1.70
CA ALA A 54 -0.23 -1.40 -2.61
C ALA A 54 0.98 -0.52 -2.94
N SER A 55 1.77 -0.11 -1.95
CA SER A 55 2.98 0.69 -2.12
C SER A 55 4.02 -0.02 -3.00
N ARG A 56 4.29 -1.30 -2.76
CA ARG A 56 5.22 -2.10 -3.59
C ARG A 56 4.75 -2.19 -5.05
N LEU A 57 3.44 -2.32 -5.29
CA LEU A 57 2.89 -2.34 -6.63
C LEU A 57 2.99 -0.97 -7.30
N ASN A 58 2.79 0.13 -6.58
CA ASN A 58 2.98 1.49 -7.10
C ASN A 58 4.42 1.72 -7.57
N THR A 59 5.41 1.31 -6.78
CA THR A 59 6.82 1.37 -7.20
C THR A 59 7.07 0.57 -8.49
N LYS A 60 6.43 -0.59 -8.64
CA LYS A 60 6.52 -1.40 -9.86
C LYS A 60 5.83 -0.73 -11.05
N ILE A 61 4.71 -0.08 -10.84
CA ILE A 61 3.98 0.71 -11.83
C ILE A 61 4.87 1.82 -12.39
N GLU A 62 5.52 2.59 -11.52
CA GLU A 62 6.40 3.68 -11.96
C GLU A 62 7.61 3.17 -12.77
N LYS A 63 8.20 2.04 -12.36
CA LYS A 63 9.26 1.40 -13.16
C LYS A 63 8.78 0.98 -14.54
N LEU A 64 7.58 0.40 -14.65
CA LEU A 64 7.01 -0.02 -15.94
C LEU A 64 6.65 1.18 -16.82
N ARG A 65 6.14 2.28 -16.25
CA ARG A 65 5.88 3.54 -16.96
C ARG A 65 7.15 4.11 -17.53
N HIS A 66 8.19 4.24 -16.72
CA HIS A 66 9.49 4.72 -17.18
C HIS A 66 10.05 3.84 -18.32
N GLN A 67 9.99 2.50 -18.18
CA GLN A 67 10.40 1.58 -19.24
C GLN A 67 9.59 1.78 -20.55
N ALA A 68 8.27 2.02 -20.43
CA ALA A 68 7.43 2.26 -21.61
C ALA A 68 7.82 3.59 -22.29
N THR A 69 8.10 4.65 -21.54
CA THR A 69 8.57 5.94 -22.07
C THR A 69 9.89 5.78 -22.82
N VAL A 70 10.89 5.14 -22.20
CA VAL A 70 12.19 4.88 -22.83
C VAL A 70 12.06 4.07 -24.13
N LEU A 71 11.15 3.10 -24.17
CA LEU A 71 10.90 2.33 -25.38
C LEU A 71 10.28 3.18 -26.49
N ARG A 72 9.33 4.07 -26.17
CA ARG A 72 8.75 5.02 -27.16
C ARG A 72 9.81 5.99 -27.70
N GLU A 73 10.63 6.54 -26.84
CA GLU A 73 11.74 7.42 -27.24
C GLU A 73 12.72 6.72 -28.18
N LYS A 74 13.06 5.45 -27.88
CA LYS A 74 13.88 4.62 -28.79
C LYS A 74 13.19 4.39 -30.14
N GLY A 75 11.89 4.16 -30.15
CA GLY A 75 11.09 4.02 -31.35
C GLY A 75 11.11 5.31 -32.19
N GLN A 76 10.85 6.45 -31.55
CA GLN A 76 10.90 7.76 -32.20
C GLN A 76 12.29 8.10 -32.77
N LYS A 77 13.36 7.80 -32.00
CA LYS A 77 14.73 8.00 -32.48
C LYS A 77 15.01 7.20 -33.75
N VAL A 78 14.57 5.94 -33.82
CA VAL A 78 14.73 5.09 -35.00
C VAL A 78 13.93 5.62 -36.20
N LEU A 79 12.72 6.14 -35.98
CA LEU A 79 11.92 6.78 -37.03
C LEU A 79 12.54 8.08 -37.49
N GLY A 80 13.15 8.85 -36.59
CA GLY A 80 13.87 10.09 -36.95
C GLY A 80 15.08 9.90 -37.83
N GLU A 81 15.62 8.68 -37.97
CA GLU A 81 16.69 8.36 -38.92
C GLU A 81 16.18 8.16 -40.38
N ILE A 82 14.87 7.96 -40.56
CA ILE A 82 14.28 7.67 -41.88
C ILE A 82 14.39 8.85 -42.84
N PRO A 83 14.09 10.10 -42.47
CA PRO A 83 14.22 11.25 -43.37
C PRO A 83 15.60 11.39 -44.01
N ASP A 84 16.67 11.14 -43.27
CA ASP A 84 18.04 11.21 -43.78
C ASP A 84 18.28 10.10 -44.83
N ILE A 85 17.75 8.91 -44.61
CA ILE A 85 17.84 7.79 -45.53
C ILE A 85 17.05 8.10 -46.83
N GLU A 86 15.86 8.67 -46.68
CA GLU A 86 15.02 9.10 -47.78
C GLU A 86 15.68 10.22 -48.59
N GLN A 87 16.38 11.14 -47.96
CA GLN A 87 17.14 12.18 -48.66
C GLN A 87 18.27 11.58 -49.49
N GLN A 88 19.03 10.62 -48.93
CA GLN A 88 20.07 9.89 -49.68
C GLN A 88 19.47 9.13 -50.87
N MET A 89 18.31 8.50 -50.66
CA MET A 89 17.61 7.76 -51.71
C MET A 89 17.21 8.70 -52.88
N ARG A 90 16.57 9.84 -52.56
CA ARG A 90 16.21 10.87 -53.56
C ARG A 90 17.42 11.43 -54.28
N GLN A 91 18.59 11.53 -53.66
CA GLN A 91 19.80 11.95 -54.32
C GLN A 91 20.25 10.90 -55.35
N HIS A 92 20.28 9.61 -54.98
CA HIS A 92 20.63 8.54 -55.92
C HIS A 92 19.64 8.39 -57.09
N GLU A 93 18.34 8.63 -56.85
CA GLU A 93 17.31 8.65 -57.91
C GLU A 93 17.58 9.76 -58.92
N ARG A 94 17.90 10.98 -58.45
CA ARG A 94 18.30 12.10 -59.34
C ARG A 94 19.58 11.80 -60.12
N ASP A 95 20.55 11.14 -59.52
CA ASP A 95 21.79 10.73 -60.18
C ASP A 95 21.50 9.70 -61.30
N ILE A 96 20.56 8.79 -61.09
CA ILE A 96 20.07 7.81 -62.09
C ILE A 96 19.39 8.55 -63.24
N GLU A 97 18.47 9.46 -62.94
CA GLU A 97 17.75 10.26 -63.98
C GLU A 97 18.73 11.08 -64.85
N GLY A 98 19.69 11.75 -64.17
CA GLY A 98 20.73 12.51 -64.87
C GLY A 98 21.65 11.65 -65.78
N ALA A 99 21.98 10.43 -65.32
CA ALA A 99 22.80 9.50 -66.05
C ALA A 99 22.06 8.88 -67.26
N THR A 100 20.76 8.60 -67.13
CA THR A 100 19.93 8.06 -68.22
C THR A 100 19.60 9.12 -69.25
N SER A 101 19.32 10.35 -68.86
CA SER A 101 19.02 11.48 -69.75
C SER A 101 20.23 11.83 -70.68
N ARG A 102 21.45 11.77 -70.14
CA ARG A 102 22.68 12.07 -70.93
C ARG A 102 23.04 11.03 -71.99
N ARG A 103 22.54 9.80 -71.89
CA ARG A 103 22.92 8.66 -72.69
C ARG A 103 22.04 8.43 -73.93
N GLY A 104 20.94 9.17 -74.15
CA GLY A 104 20.15 9.09 -75.38
C GLY A 104 19.74 7.68 -75.76
N GLY A 105 19.47 6.77 -74.85
CA GLY A 105 19.06 5.39 -75.10
C GLY A 105 20.20 4.36 -75.20
N ALA A 106 21.44 4.70 -74.84
CA ALA A 106 22.55 3.74 -74.76
C ALA A 106 22.33 2.74 -73.58
N PRO A 107 22.87 1.50 -73.66
CA PRO A 107 22.68 0.49 -72.61
C PRO A 107 23.14 1.00 -71.26
N ILE A 108 22.36 0.60 -70.25
CA ILE A 108 22.57 0.99 -68.82
C ILE A 108 23.96 0.54 -68.36
N GLY A 109 24.85 1.48 -68.07
CA GLY A 109 26.21 1.17 -67.64
C GLY A 109 26.23 0.65 -66.22
N SER A 110 27.37 0.04 -65.82
CA SER A 110 27.59 -0.51 -64.50
C SER A 110 27.28 0.48 -63.36
N ASP A 111 27.49 1.78 -63.59
CA ASP A 111 27.27 2.84 -62.55
C ASP A 111 25.79 3.03 -62.26
N VAL A 112 24.92 3.00 -63.31
CA VAL A 112 23.46 3.10 -63.08
C VAL A 112 22.93 1.86 -62.37
N THR A 113 23.45 0.67 -62.70
CA THR A 113 23.10 -0.56 -61.99
C THR A 113 23.50 -0.51 -60.53
N ASN A 114 24.68 0.02 -60.22
CA ASN A 114 25.14 0.22 -58.82
C ASN A 114 24.27 1.23 -58.08
N LEU A 115 23.81 2.31 -58.71
CA LEU A 115 22.91 3.28 -58.10
C LEU A 115 21.55 2.63 -57.77
N HIS A 116 20.97 1.87 -58.70
CA HIS A 116 19.74 1.11 -58.41
C HIS A 116 19.89 0.13 -57.23
N TYR A 117 21.02 -0.55 -57.14
CA TYR A 117 21.32 -1.41 -55.99
C TYR A 117 21.37 -0.63 -54.69
N ARG A 118 22.01 0.56 -54.68
CA ARG A 118 22.05 1.45 -53.50
C ARG A 118 20.66 1.92 -53.09
N VAL A 119 19.80 2.32 -54.03
CA VAL A 119 18.41 2.71 -53.74
C VAL A 119 17.64 1.57 -53.08
N ARG A 120 17.71 0.35 -53.63
CA ARG A 120 17.08 -0.84 -53.04
C ARG A 120 17.59 -1.11 -51.60
N LYS A 121 18.89 -0.96 -51.40
CA LYS A 121 19.49 -1.13 -50.05
C LYS A 121 19.00 -0.08 -49.07
N LEU A 122 18.79 1.16 -49.50
CA LEU A 122 18.21 2.23 -48.66
C LEU A 122 16.73 1.97 -48.39
N GLN A 123 15.96 1.51 -49.38
CA GLN A 123 14.55 1.09 -49.17
C GLN A 123 14.46 -0.01 -48.09
N GLN A 124 15.32 -1.04 -48.18
CA GLN A 124 15.37 -2.09 -47.18
C GLN A 124 15.69 -1.53 -45.79
N LYS A 125 16.64 -0.60 -45.68
CA LYS A 125 16.95 0.07 -44.40
C LYS A 125 15.74 0.80 -43.82
N ILE A 126 14.94 1.47 -44.65
CA ILE A 126 13.71 2.16 -44.18
C ILE A 126 12.74 1.12 -43.59
N VAL A 127 12.51 0.01 -44.30
CA VAL A 127 11.63 -1.07 -43.82
C VAL A 127 12.13 -1.63 -42.48
N ASP A 128 13.43 -1.90 -42.39
CA ASP A 128 14.05 -2.40 -41.16
C ASP A 128 13.89 -1.42 -39.99
N ARG A 129 14.05 -0.09 -40.22
CA ARG A 129 13.82 0.94 -39.23
C ARG A 129 12.36 1.00 -38.80
N GLN A 130 11.42 0.95 -39.71
CA GLN A 130 9.98 0.92 -39.40
C GLN A 130 9.61 -0.32 -38.61
N GLN A 131 10.10 -1.49 -38.94
CA GLN A 131 9.85 -2.73 -38.19
C GLN A 131 10.44 -2.65 -36.78
N LYS A 132 11.65 -2.12 -36.65
CA LYS A 132 12.28 -1.91 -35.33
C LYS A 132 11.50 -0.94 -34.47
N ALA A 133 11.02 0.17 -35.00
CA ALA A 133 10.20 1.13 -34.31
C ALA A 133 8.87 0.51 -33.82
N ARG A 134 8.18 -0.23 -34.73
CA ARG A 134 6.97 -0.98 -34.35
C ARG A 134 7.22 -1.99 -33.25
N ALA A 135 8.36 -2.68 -33.26
CA ALA A 135 8.71 -3.61 -32.18
C ALA A 135 8.90 -2.89 -30.81
N TYR A 136 9.49 -1.69 -30.80
CA TYR A 136 9.57 -0.88 -29.58
C TYR A 136 8.20 -0.43 -29.10
N GLU A 137 7.34 -0.01 -30.00
CA GLU A 137 5.98 0.44 -29.69
C GLU A 137 5.12 -0.69 -29.10
N LEU A 138 5.18 -1.88 -29.67
CA LEU A 138 4.51 -3.07 -29.17
C LEU A 138 4.99 -3.42 -27.74
N ARG A 139 6.31 -3.37 -27.51
CA ARG A 139 6.88 -3.60 -26.18
C ARG A 139 6.43 -2.52 -25.17
N ALA A 140 6.35 -1.26 -25.58
CA ALA A 140 5.84 -0.17 -24.74
C ALA A 140 4.36 -0.36 -24.42
N ALA A 141 3.54 -0.74 -25.39
CA ALA A 141 2.11 -1.04 -25.20
C ALA A 141 1.92 -2.18 -24.19
N THR A 142 2.68 -3.26 -24.29
CA THR A 142 2.66 -4.39 -23.32
C THR A 142 2.98 -3.92 -21.91
N LYS A 143 3.96 -3.01 -21.72
CA LYS A 143 4.28 -2.43 -20.41
C LYS A 143 3.13 -1.56 -19.88
N THR A 144 2.50 -0.78 -20.75
CA THR A 144 1.35 0.08 -20.41
C THR A 144 0.15 -0.77 -19.98
N GLN A 145 -0.17 -1.85 -20.70
CA GLN A 145 -1.23 -2.78 -20.33
C GLN A 145 -0.96 -3.38 -18.94
N LYS A 146 0.25 -3.88 -18.71
CA LYS A 146 0.66 -4.43 -17.42
C LYS A 146 0.54 -3.42 -16.27
N THR A 147 0.79 -2.14 -16.57
CA THR A 147 0.58 -1.04 -15.62
C THR A 147 -0.90 -0.87 -15.27
N ALA A 148 -1.80 -0.96 -16.24
CA ALA A 148 -3.25 -0.89 -16.00
C ALA A 148 -3.74 -2.05 -15.11
N GLU A 149 -3.30 -3.27 -15.38
CA GLU A 149 -3.62 -4.45 -14.55
C GLU A 149 -3.14 -4.29 -13.09
N LEU A 150 -1.93 -3.75 -12.91
CA LEU A 150 -1.40 -3.51 -11.57
C LEU A 150 -2.16 -2.40 -10.83
N LYS A 151 -2.62 -1.34 -11.52
CA LYS A 151 -3.46 -0.30 -10.92
C LYS A 151 -4.75 -0.86 -10.34
N VAL A 152 -5.42 -1.77 -11.05
CA VAL A 152 -6.61 -2.45 -10.53
C VAL A 152 -6.30 -3.23 -9.25
N LYS A 153 -5.15 -3.92 -9.20
CA LYS A 153 -4.72 -4.63 -7.99
C LYS A 153 -4.41 -3.68 -6.84
N VAL A 154 -3.77 -2.53 -7.11
CA VAL A 154 -3.54 -1.48 -6.11
C VAL A 154 -4.86 -1.00 -5.53
N GLY A 155 -5.85 -0.69 -6.38
CA GLY A 155 -7.18 -0.26 -5.92
C GLY A 155 -7.82 -1.27 -4.96
N ARG A 156 -7.73 -2.57 -5.27
CA ARG A 156 -8.23 -3.64 -4.37
C ARG A 156 -7.51 -3.67 -3.03
N TYR A 157 -6.18 -3.51 -3.01
CA TYR A 157 -5.44 -3.50 -1.74
C TYR A 157 -5.71 -2.25 -0.91
N VAL A 158 -5.89 -1.09 -1.54
CA VAL A 158 -6.27 0.16 -0.85
C VAL A 158 -7.65 0.01 -0.22
N GLU A 159 -8.62 -0.55 -0.95
CA GLU A 159 -9.96 -0.80 -0.41
C GLU A 159 -9.94 -1.83 0.73
N THR A 160 -9.18 -2.92 0.58
CA THR A 160 -8.99 -3.88 1.67
C THR A 160 -8.41 -3.19 2.91
N ALA A 161 -7.38 -2.35 2.75
CA ALA A 161 -6.78 -1.64 3.87
C ALA A 161 -7.80 -0.74 4.59
N ARG A 162 -8.63 -0.02 3.82
CA ARG A 162 -9.68 0.85 4.36
C ARG A 162 -10.72 0.07 5.17
N LEU A 163 -11.16 -1.08 4.66
CA LEU A 163 -12.11 -1.95 5.38
C LEU A 163 -11.50 -2.49 6.68
N GLU A 164 -10.27 -2.96 6.63
CA GLU A 164 -9.56 -3.45 7.82
C GLU A 164 -9.38 -2.35 8.89
N GLU A 165 -9.07 -1.12 8.47
CA GLU A 165 -8.99 0.04 9.38
C GLU A 165 -10.34 0.38 10.01
N GLN A 166 -11.43 0.31 9.25
CA GLN A 166 -12.79 0.51 9.77
C GLN A 166 -13.17 -0.56 10.78
N GLU A 167 -12.87 -1.84 10.50
CA GLU A 167 -13.09 -2.94 11.44
C GLU A 167 -12.27 -2.77 12.72
N ALA A 168 -10.98 -2.43 12.59
CA ALA A 168 -10.12 -2.15 13.74
C ALA A 168 -10.68 -1.03 14.63
N ALA A 169 -11.15 0.05 14.00
CA ALA A 169 -11.76 1.18 14.70
C ALA A 169 -13.04 0.76 15.44
N SER A 170 -13.89 -0.07 14.82
CA SER A 170 -15.12 -0.57 15.42
C SER A 170 -14.85 -1.44 16.66
N TYR A 171 -13.86 -2.32 16.60
CA TYR A 171 -13.47 -3.15 17.73
C TYR A 171 -12.88 -2.32 18.88
N ARG A 172 -12.04 -1.32 18.59
CA ARG A 172 -11.53 -0.39 19.61
C ARG A 172 -12.65 0.37 20.28
N GLN A 173 -13.58 0.91 19.52
CA GLN A 173 -14.73 1.64 20.07
C GLN A 173 -15.61 0.75 20.96
N ARG A 174 -15.81 -0.52 20.60
CA ARG A 174 -16.53 -1.50 21.44
C ARG A 174 -15.77 -1.78 22.73
N ALA A 175 -14.45 -1.97 22.65
CA ALA A 175 -13.61 -2.21 23.82
C ALA A 175 -13.65 -1.02 24.79
N ASP A 176 -13.56 0.20 24.26
CA ASP A 176 -13.56 1.42 25.08
C ASP A 176 -14.93 1.65 25.75
N ARG A 177 -16.03 1.39 25.05
CA ARG A 177 -17.38 1.44 25.64
C ARG A 177 -17.54 0.40 26.77
N LEU A 178 -17.10 -0.82 26.54
CA LEU A 178 -17.18 -1.88 27.53
C LEU A 178 -16.32 -1.54 28.74
N GLN A 179 -15.14 -0.97 28.55
CA GLN A 179 -14.27 -0.51 29.62
C GLN A 179 -14.95 0.59 30.47
N MET A 180 -15.52 1.61 29.82
CA MET A 180 -16.24 2.68 30.53
C MET A 180 -17.36 2.13 31.41
N VAL A 181 -18.19 1.23 30.88
CA VAL A 181 -19.29 0.61 31.64
C VAL A 181 -18.73 -0.18 32.83
N THR A 182 -17.69 -1.00 32.58
CA THR A 182 -17.07 -1.82 33.66
C THR A 182 -16.47 -0.95 34.75
N GLU A 183 -15.80 0.16 34.42
CA GLU A 183 -15.23 1.11 35.38
C GLU A 183 -16.31 1.83 36.19
N GLN A 184 -17.43 2.21 35.56
CA GLN A 184 -18.58 2.79 36.27
C GLN A 184 -19.19 1.81 37.27
N ASP A 185 -19.40 0.55 36.86
CA ASP A 185 -19.94 -0.49 37.72
C ASP A 185 -19.01 -0.80 38.91
N VAL A 186 -17.69 -0.82 38.68
CA VAL A 186 -16.68 -0.99 39.73
C VAL A 186 -16.72 0.19 40.70
N SER A 187 -16.80 1.43 40.23
CA SER A 187 -16.84 2.63 41.07
C SER A 187 -18.10 2.69 41.92
N ALA A 188 -19.26 2.41 41.32
CA ALA A 188 -20.54 2.35 42.07
C ALA A 188 -20.53 1.30 43.16
N HIS A 189 -19.83 0.16 42.92
CA HIS A 189 -19.73 -0.89 43.93
C HIS A 189 -18.81 -0.50 45.08
N LEU A 190 -17.70 0.17 44.80
CA LEU A 190 -16.80 0.65 45.86
C LEU A 190 -17.47 1.69 46.78
N GLU A 191 -18.31 2.56 46.20
CA GLU A 191 -19.08 3.55 46.97
C GLU A 191 -20.12 2.89 47.89
N THR A 192 -20.76 1.80 47.44
CA THR A 192 -21.76 1.07 48.24
C THR A 192 -21.13 0.18 49.32
N THR A 193 -19.87 -0.21 49.17
CA THR A 193 -19.16 -1.07 50.14
C THR A 193 -18.27 -0.29 51.10
N ALA A 194 -18.06 1.01 50.90
CA ALA A 194 -17.36 1.86 51.85
C ALA A 194 -18.16 1.95 53.14
N PRO A 195 -17.63 1.53 54.32
CA PRO A 195 -18.32 1.67 55.58
C PRO A 195 -18.63 3.15 55.84
N SER A 196 -19.90 3.46 56.11
CA SER A 196 -20.37 4.80 56.41
C SER A 196 -19.60 5.35 57.63
N ALA A 197 -18.50 6.03 57.39
CA ALA A 197 -17.72 6.72 58.42
C ALA A 197 -18.40 8.04 58.82
N LYS A 198 -19.71 8.00 59.05
CA LYS A 198 -20.48 9.08 59.60
C LYS A 198 -21.19 8.57 60.81
N SER A 199 -20.61 8.79 61.99
CA SER A 199 -21.19 9.10 63.28
C SER A 199 -20.21 8.74 64.42
N ALA A 200 -19.06 9.40 64.44
CA ALA A 200 -18.41 9.66 65.71
C ALA A 200 -18.74 11.13 66.01
N GLU A 201 -19.90 11.36 66.56
CA GLU A 201 -20.20 12.60 67.31
C GLU A 201 -19.15 12.74 68.40
N PRO A 202 -18.42 13.86 68.53
CA PRO A 202 -17.51 14.05 69.64
C PRO A 202 -18.35 14.21 70.95
N ASP A 203 -18.15 13.26 71.83
CA ASP A 203 -18.68 13.28 73.18
C ASP A 203 -18.30 14.63 73.82
N GLU A 204 -19.31 15.48 74.07
CA GLU A 204 -19.17 16.75 74.78
C GLU A 204 -18.84 16.46 76.25
N PRO A 205 -17.73 16.98 76.83
CA PRO A 205 -17.40 16.72 78.22
C PRO A 205 -18.41 17.40 79.11
N PRO A 206 -18.82 16.79 80.32
CA PRO A 206 -19.81 17.32 81.21
C PRO A 206 -19.30 18.62 81.80
N ARG A 207 -20.10 19.69 81.70
CA ARG A 207 -19.92 20.95 82.43
C ARG A 207 -20.14 20.69 83.92
N THR A 208 -19.07 20.75 84.68
CA THR A 208 -19.12 20.85 86.14
C THR A 208 -19.46 22.28 86.50
N LEU A 209 -20.48 22.41 87.40
CA LEU A 209 -20.82 23.60 88.15
C LEU A 209 -19.84 23.85 89.29
#